data_1f5bd6afeac1408be9e1935900a5a737
#
_entry.id   1f5bd6afeac1408be9e1935900a5a737
#
_cell.length_a   1.000
_cell.length_b   1.000
_cell.length_c   1.000
_cell.angle_alpha   90.00
_cell.angle_beta   90.00
_cell.angle_gamma   90.00
#
_symmetry.space_group_name_H-M   'P 1'
#
loop_
_entity.id
_entity.type
_entity.pdbx_description
1 polymer ?
#
loop_
_entity_poly.entity_id
_entity_poly.type
_entity_poly.pdbx_seq_one_letter_code
_entity_poly.pdbx_strand_id
1 'polypeptide(L)'
;MSPNKRFKSARTLIGRPGAMVAAAALIAGCGGAAAAATGGLKSSSVHYATTPTSPGPINANAIPLGDGYLSTTPRVGYVDSCVTTFGGIGGARTDGPWINTKTKTWSDTTKIHVSGMVSWPDATYSVKVEGSKRVIEFDDLPVDHTSGTFPIQSTDPAYKYDQNGNHLAKQTFDWSLPLNPKPARKPSCTPGGPIGVLDDGVALFNALDGEGRDAGAHEVLDACGGHPNPADIYHHHDIPPCILRQVRDGTTKLVGYALDGYGIYVVKSANGTLPTNTDLDSCHGTTSVVEWNGKRQRIYHYVATLEYPYTVGCFHGTPIGAGGGSGPSGSGPGGGPPGGGPPAA
;
A
#
# COMPACT_ATOMS: atom_id res chain seq x y z
N MET A 1 0.92 27.10 50.35
CA MET A 1 -0.48 27.25 50.80
C MET A 1 -1.36 26.56 49.82
N SER A 2 -1.87 25.42 50.22
CA SER A 2 -2.92 24.63 49.53
C SER A 2 -4.29 25.21 49.89
N PRO A 3 -5.39 25.00 49.12
CA PRO A 3 -6.18 23.84 49.49
C PRO A 3 -6.81 23.00 48.36
N ASN A 4 -6.86 21.70 48.69
CA ASN A 4 -7.72 20.65 48.18
C ASN A 4 -9.20 21.04 47.96
N LYS A 5 -9.81 20.53 46.86
CA LYS A 5 -11.26 20.22 46.85
C LYS A 5 -11.47 18.79 46.30
N ARG A 6 -11.88 17.92 47.19
CA ARG A 6 -12.47 16.59 46.92
C ARG A 6 -13.89 16.79 46.38
N PHE A 7 -14.29 16.02 45.37
CA PHE A 7 -15.72 15.78 45.11
C PHE A 7 -16.07 14.32 45.33
N LYS A 8 -17.19 14.16 46.01
CA LYS A 8 -17.72 12.92 46.57
C LYS A 8 -18.43 12.08 45.51
N SER A 9 -18.28 10.78 45.69
CA SER A 9 -19.08 9.68 45.14
C SER A 9 -20.54 9.78 45.55
N ALA A 10 -21.47 9.52 44.64
CA ALA A 10 -22.84 9.13 44.94
C ALA A 10 -23.15 7.79 44.25
N ARG A 11 -23.29 6.76 45.08
CA ARG A 11 -23.92 5.48 44.73
C ARG A 11 -25.42 5.64 44.84
N THR A 12 -26.18 5.08 43.90
CA THR A 12 -27.59 4.71 44.15
C THR A 12 -27.87 3.32 43.61
N LEU A 13 -28.59 2.58 44.43
CA LEU A 13 -28.85 1.15 44.42
C LEU A 13 -30.18 0.77 43.73
N ILE A 14 -30.19 -0.40 43.10
CA ILE A 14 -31.17 -1.51 43.17
C ILE A 14 -32.57 -1.30 42.60
N GLY A 15 -32.94 -2.22 41.66
CA GLY A 15 -34.32 -2.56 41.33
C GLY A 15 -34.41 -3.72 40.32
N ARG A 16 -34.52 -4.95 40.81
CA ARG A 16 -35.11 -6.14 40.14
C ARG A 16 -36.32 -6.54 41.02
N PRO A 17 -37.28 -7.43 40.59
CA PRO A 17 -37.49 -8.21 39.37
C PRO A 17 -38.96 -8.16 38.85
N GLY A 18 -39.23 -8.81 37.72
CA GLY A 18 -40.58 -9.11 37.26
C GLY A 18 -40.59 -10.16 36.17
N ALA A 19 -40.74 -11.41 36.52
CA ALA A 19 -41.04 -12.50 35.63
C ALA A 19 -42.54 -12.51 35.30
N MET A 20 -42.93 -12.75 34.03
CA MET A 20 -44.22 -13.30 33.69
C MET A 20 -44.15 -14.32 32.56
N VAL A 21 -44.87 -15.37 32.77
CA VAL A 21 -44.91 -16.67 32.10
C VAL A 21 -46.02 -16.67 31.01
N ALA A 22 -45.71 -17.38 29.97
CA ALA A 22 -46.51 -18.18 29.03
C ALA A 22 -47.88 -17.68 28.49
N ALA A 23 -48.00 -17.89 27.19
CA ALA A 23 -49.13 -18.67 26.64
C ALA A 23 -48.80 -19.13 25.20
N ALA A 24 -48.82 -20.44 25.01
CA ALA A 24 -48.78 -21.10 23.72
C ALA A 24 -50.17 -21.04 23.07
N ALA A 25 -50.24 -20.71 21.82
CA ALA A 25 -51.41 -20.99 20.96
C ALA A 25 -50.97 -21.71 19.69
N LEU A 26 -51.27 -22.99 19.64
CA LEU A 26 -51.25 -23.81 18.42
C LEU A 26 -52.43 -23.40 17.50
N ILE A 27 -52.15 -23.01 16.29
CA ILE A 27 -53.12 -23.04 15.20
C ILE A 27 -52.49 -23.84 14.03
N ALA A 28 -53.04 -24.99 13.82
CA ALA A 28 -52.84 -25.79 12.62
C ALA A 28 -53.67 -25.18 11.48
N GLY A 29 -53.09 -24.99 10.33
CA GLY A 29 -53.77 -24.52 9.13
C GLY A 29 -53.04 -24.94 7.85
N CYS A 30 -53.72 -25.76 7.09
CA CYS A 30 -53.34 -26.43 5.82
C CYS A 30 -52.63 -25.60 4.76
N GLY A 31 -51.66 -26.23 4.14
CA GLY A 31 -51.55 -26.48 2.70
C GLY A 31 -51.38 -25.29 1.77
N GLY A 32 -50.20 -25.24 1.15
CA GLY A 32 -49.89 -24.44 -0.01
C GLY A 32 -48.40 -24.53 -0.36
N ALA A 33 -48.02 -25.57 -1.11
CA ALA A 33 -46.66 -25.67 -1.65
C ALA A 33 -46.47 -24.62 -2.75
N ALA A 34 -45.89 -23.50 -2.42
CA ALA A 34 -45.31 -22.58 -3.42
C ALA A 34 -43.85 -22.97 -3.64
N ALA A 35 -43.59 -23.56 -4.81
CA ALA A 35 -42.22 -23.80 -5.27
C ALA A 35 -41.50 -22.46 -5.45
N ALA A 36 -40.65 -22.13 -4.49
CA ALA A 36 -39.70 -21.05 -4.64
C ALA A 36 -38.63 -21.48 -5.66
N ALA A 37 -38.71 -20.90 -6.85
CA ALA A 37 -37.64 -20.98 -7.83
C ALA A 37 -36.40 -20.30 -7.24
N THR A 38 -35.48 -21.10 -6.71
CA THR A 38 -34.12 -20.65 -6.36
C THR A 38 -33.36 -20.43 -7.65
N GLY A 39 -33.51 -19.22 -8.22
CA GLY A 39 -32.61 -18.72 -9.25
C GLY A 39 -31.22 -18.54 -8.62
N GLY A 40 -30.42 -19.60 -8.70
CA GLY A 40 -29.01 -19.52 -8.34
C GLY A 40 -28.37 -18.50 -9.25
N LEU A 41 -27.91 -17.38 -8.64
CA LEU A 41 -26.98 -16.47 -9.26
C LEU A 41 -25.72 -17.28 -9.55
N LYS A 42 -25.54 -17.66 -10.80
CA LYS A 42 -24.31 -18.24 -11.31
C LYS A 42 -23.25 -17.17 -11.14
N SER A 43 -22.39 -17.31 -10.12
CA SER A 43 -21.12 -16.62 -10.03
C SER A 43 -20.35 -17.01 -11.29
N SER A 44 -20.29 -16.11 -12.27
CA SER A 44 -19.35 -16.24 -13.38
C SER A 44 -17.96 -16.05 -12.81
N SER A 45 -17.27 -17.14 -12.52
CA SER A 45 -15.85 -17.13 -12.30
C SER A 45 -15.19 -16.67 -13.60
N VAL A 46 -14.71 -15.45 -13.62
CA VAL A 46 -13.88 -14.97 -14.72
C VAL A 46 -12.57 -15.75 -14.61
N HIS A 47 -12.39 -16.72 -15.49
CA HIS A 47 -11.10 -17.42 -15.65
C HIS A 47 -10.11 -16.42 -16.26
N TYR A 48 -9.31 -15.79 -15.41
CA TYR A 48 -8.13 -15.07 -15.88
C TYR A 48 -7.09 -16.07 -16.39
N ALA A 49 -6.47 -15.74 -17.52
CA ALA A 49 -5.36 -16.54 -18.05
C ALA A 49 -4.30 -16.74 -16.95
N THR A 50 -3.73 -17.93 -16.91
CA THR A 50 -2.77 -18.37 -15.90
C THR A 50 -1.70 -17.33 -15.63
N THR A 51 -1.83 -16.62 -14.52
CA THR A 51 -0.79 -15.76 -13.97
C THR A 51 0.14 -16.66 -13.18
N PRO A 52 1.45 -16.47 -13.25
CA PRO A 52 2.38 -17.23 -12.41
C PRO A 52 2.27 -16.71 -10.97
N THR A 53 1.29 -17.19 -10.25
CA THR A 53 1.08 -16.91 -8.83
C THR A 53 1.39 -18.18 -8.05
N SER A 54 2.06 -18.03 -6.93
CA SER A 54 2.33 -19.16 -6.04
C SER A 54 1.04 -19.63 -5.40
N PRO A 55 0.68 -20.91 -5.48
CA PRO A 55 -0.44 -21.45 -4.73
C PRO A 55 -0.04 -21.57 -3.24
N GLY A 56 -0.54 -20.68 -2.40
CA GLY A 56 -0.30 -20.70 -0.96
C GLY A 56 0.57 -19.55 -0.46
N PRO A 57 0.90 -19.52 0.83
CA PRO A 57 1.67 -18.45 1.45
C PRO A 57 3.02 -18.24 0.77
N ILE A 58 3.36 -17.00 0.47
CA ILE A 58 4.66 -16.65 -0.12
C ILE A 58 5.76 -16.81 0.93
N ASN A 59 6.83 -17.50 0.53
CA ASN A 59 8.03 -17.62 1.34
C ASN A 59 8.94 -16.41 1.11
N ALA A 60 9.20 -15.62 2.16
CA ALA A 60 10.07 -14.45 2.10
C ALA A 60 11.51 -14.75 1.66
N ASN A 61 11.96 -16.02 1.73
CA ASN A 61 13.25 -16.46 1.18
C ASN A 61 13.20 -16.82 -0.32
N ALA A 62 12.03 -16.85 -0.93
CA ALA A 62 11.84 -17.24 -2.32
C ALA A 62 10.58 -16.58 -2.91
N ILE A 63 10.53 -15.25 -2.88
CA ILE A 63 9.45 -14.45 -3.46
C ILE A 63 9.56 -14.56 -4.99
N PRO A 64 8.46 -14.81 -5.72
CA PRO A 64 8.49 -14.78 -7.18
C PRO A 64 8.96 -13.41 -7.70
N LEU A 65 9.91 -13.42 -8.62
CA LEU A 65 10.46 -12.20 -9.23
C LEU A 65 9.44 -11.59 -10.20
N GLY A 66 9.15 -10.30 -10.04
CA GLY A 66 8.15 -9.56 -10.82
C GLY A 66 8.61 -9.09 -12.20
N ASP A 67 9.84 -9.41 -12.61
CA ASP A 67 10.41 -9.00 -13.90
C ASP A 67 9.56 -9.47 -15.08
N GLY A 68 9.18 -8.50 -15.95
CA GLY A 68 8.34 -8.78 -17.11
C GLY A 68 6.84 -8.85 -16.82
N TYR A 69 6.40 -8.68 -15.56
CA TYR A 69 4.97 -8.59 -15.22
C TYR A 69 4.45 -7.14 -15.30
N LEU A 70 4.81 -6.48 -16.39
CA LEU A 70 4.29 -5.20 -16.84
C LEU A 70 3.18 -5.41 -17.87
N SER A 71 2.10 -4.65 -17.78
CA SER A 71 0.97 -4.67 -18.72
C SER A 71 0.49 -3.26 -19.04
N THR A 72 -0.25 -3.11 -20.13
CA THR A 72 -1.03 -1.91 -20.46
C THR A 72 -2.54 -2.14 -20.30
N THR A 73 -2.90 -3.21 -19.64
CA THR A 73 -4.28 -3.56 -19.28
C THR A 73 -4.30 -4.28 -17.95
N PRO A 74 -5.35 -4.13 -17.13
CA PRO A 74 -5.45 -4.79 -15.83
C PRO A 74 -5.31 -6.31 -15.92
N ARG A 75 -4.38 -6.88 -15.15
CA ARG A 75 -4.13 -8.33 -15.07
C ARG A 75 -3.67 -8.70 -13.68
N VAL A 76 -4.16 -9.83 -13.15
CA VAL A 76 -3.74 -10.36 -11.85
C VAL A 76 -2.24 -10.62 -11.84
N GLY A 77 -1.53 -10.10 -10.82
CA GLY A 77 -0.08 -10.26 -10.67
C GLY A 77 0.76 -9.38 -11.61
N TYR A 78 0.18 -8.35 -12.21
CA TYR A 78 0.87 -7.38 -13.07
C TYR A 78 0.66 -5.96 -12.58
N VAL A 79 1.63 -5.09 -12.88
CA VAL A 79 1.39 -3.65 -12.88
C VAL A 79 0.82 -3.25 -14.24
N ASP A 80 -0.39 -2.67 -14.25
CA ASP A 80 -0.91 -1.94 -15.40
C ASP A 80 -0.30 -0.54 -15.36
N SER A 81 0.71 -0.29 -16.19
CA SER A 81 1.50 0.94 -16.16
C SER A 81 1.16 1.88 -17.32
N CYS A 82 1.00 3.16 -16.98
CA CYS A 82 0.93 4.24 -17.98
C CYS A 82 2.28 4.52 -18.64
N VAL A 83 3.39 4.12 -18.01
CA VAL A 83 4.75 4.24 -18.51
C VAL A 83 5.16 2.89 -19.11
N THR A 84 5.48 2.89 -20.40
CA THR A 84 5.89 1.69 -21.15
C THR A 84 7.30 1.78 -21.70
N THR A 85 7.96 2.93 -21.53
CA THR A 85 9.34 3.16 -21.95
C THR A 85 10.13 3.65 -20.74
N PHE A 86 11.19 2.94 -20.42
CA PHE A 86 12.02 3.19 -19.25
C PHE A 86 13.38 3.73 -19.68
N GLY A 87 13.90 4.73 -18.95
CA GLY A 87 15.12 5.46 -19.33
C GLY A 87 16.41 4.91 -18.75
N GLY A 88 16.37 3.87 -17.93
CA GLY A 88 17.56 3.28 -17.31
C GLY A 88 18.30 4.20 -16.34
N ILE A 89 17.59 5.09 -15.64
CA ILE A 89 18.16 6.08 -14.70
C ILE A 89 18.08 5.65 -13.23
N GLY A 90 17.87 4.38 -12.95
CA GLY A 90 17.88 3.85 -11.57
C GLY A 90 19.29 3.84 -10.95
N GLY A 91 19.37 3.80 -9.63
CA GLY A 91 20.60 3.61 -8.85
C GLY A 91 21.15 2.19 -8.90
N ALA A 92 20.25 1.21 -9.10
CA ALA A 92 20.59 -0.21 -9.16
C ALA A 92 21.53 -0.52 -10.34
N ARG A 93 22.69 -1.12 -10.02
CA ARG A 93 23.78 -1.36 -10.98
C ARG A 93 23.95 -2.83 -11.35
N THR A 94 23.69 -3.71 -10.43
CA THR A 94 23.87 -5.14 -10.60
C THR A 94 22.99 -5.93 -9.63
N ASP A 95 22.54 -7.08 -10.08
CA ASP A 95 21.78 -7.99 -9.23
C ASP A 95 22.60 -8.43 -8.02
N GLY A 96 21.95 -8.42 -6.86
CA GLY A 96 22.55 -8.95 -5.65
C GLY A 96 22.36 -10.46 -5.52
N PRO A 97 23.10 -11.11 -4.58
CA PRO A 97 23.04 -12.55 -4.38
C PRO A 97 21.68 -13.04 -3.86
N TRP A 98 20.80 -12.14 -3.47
CA TRP A 98 19.41 -12.45 -3.09
C TRP A 98 18.49 -12.73 -4.28
N ILE A 99 18.90 -12.41 -5.53
CA ILE A 99 18.14 -12.70 -6.74
C ILE A 99 18.64 -14.02 -7.34
N ASN A 100 17.73 -14.98 -7.48
CA ASN A 100 17.99 -16.25 -8.13
C ASN A 100 17.34 -16.27 -9.53
N THR A 101 18.13 -15.98 -10.56
CA THR A 101 17.66 -15.92 -11.95
C THR A 101 17.26 -17.29 -12.52
N LYS A 102 17.73 -18.41 -11.93
CA LYS A 102 17.37 -19.77 -12.37
C LYS A 102 15.97 -20.16 -11.92
N THR A 103 15.62 -19.84 -10.68
CA THR A 103 14.29 -20.10 -10.10
C THR A 103 13.32 -18.94 -10.33
N LYS A 104 13.82 -17.80 -10.81
CA LYS A 104 13.07 -16.53 -10.93
C LYS A 104 12.43 -16.14 -9.59
N THR A 105 13.23 -16.14 -8.54
CA THR A 105 12.83 -15.74 -7.20
C THR A 105 13.87 -14.81 -6.59
N TRP A 106 13.46 -14.07 -5.58
CA TRP A 106 14.36 -13.28 -4.75
C TRP A 106 14.04 -13.48 -3.27
N SER A 107 15.00 -13.14 -2.41
CA SER A 107 14.89 -13.31 -0.96
C SER A 107 14.94 -11.97 -0.27
N ASP A 108 13.82 -11.57 0.33
CA ASP A 108 13.73 -10.38 1.17
C ASP A 108 14.59 -10.51 2.44
N THR A 109 14.68 -11.72 2.99
CA THR A 109 15.41 -11.97 4.24
C THR A 109 16.94 -11.91 4.10
N THR A 110 17.47 -12.08 2.89
CA THR A 110 18.91 -12.02 2.61
C THR A 110 19.31 -10.78 1.80
N LYS A 111 18.33 -10.01 1.35
CA LYS A 111 18.56 -8.75 0.65
C LYS A 111 19.27 -7.76 1.58
N ILE A 112 20.30 -7.11 1.07
CA ILE A 112 21.02 -6.06 1.79
C ILE A 112 20.16 -4.79 1.85
N HIS A 113 20.31 -4.03 2.93
CA HIS A 113 19.67 -2.74 3.10
C HIS A 113 20.72 -1.63 3.20
N VAL A 114 20.34 -0.42 2.79
CA VAL A 114 21.14 0.79 3.00
C VAL A 114 21.27 1.03 4.50
N SER A 115 22.50 1.21 4.95
CA SER A 115 22.83 1.40 6.36
C SER A 115 22.41 2.80 6.86
N GLY A 116 22.23 2.91 8.17
CA GLY A 116 21.94 4.17 8.85
C GLY A 116 20.59 4.16 9.57
N MET A 117 20.42 5.13 10.44
CA MET A 117 19.20 5.40 11.19
C MET A 117 19.02 6.91 11.33
N VAL A 118 18.55 7.55 10.24
CA VAL A 118 18.32 9.00 10.22
C VAL A 118 16.91 9.29 10.72
N SER A 119 16.79 10.06 11.79
CA SER A 119 15.51 10.47 12.37
C SER A 119 15.00 11.76 11.73
N TRP A 120 13.69 11.85 11.60
CA TRP A 120 12.97 12.97 11.00
C TRP A 120 11.96 13.56 12.00
N PRO A 121 12.40 14.21 13.11
CA PRO A 121 11.50 14.63 14.20
C PRO A 121 10.47 15.68 13.79
N ASP A 122 10.72 16.41 12.70
CA ASP A 122 9.84 17.44 12.16
C ASP A 122 9.00 16.93 10.96
N ALA A 123 9.00 15.62 10.72
CA ALA A 123 8.17 14.98 9.69
C ALA A 123 6.69 15.17 10.01
N THR A 124 5.88 15.38 8.98
CA THR A 124 4.45 15.67 9.14
C THR A 124 3.59 14.78 8.25
N TYR A 125 2.54 14.24 8.86
CA TYR A 125 1.49 13.50 8.15
C TYR A 125 0.15 13.78 8.83
N SER A 126 -0.85 14.17 8.08
CA SER A 126 -2.19 14.39 8.62
C SER A 126 -3.28 13.90 7.66
N VAL A 127 -4.32 13.32 8.23
CA VAL A 127 -5.52 12.90 7.48
C VAL A 127 -6.74 13.55 8.13
N LYS A 128 -7.48 14.34 7.36
CA LYS A 128 -8.69 15.04 7.80
C LYS A 128 -9.85 14.70 6.88
N VAL A 129 -11.06 14.76 7.41
CA VAL A 129 -12.30 14.67 6.60
C VAL A 129 -12.90 16.04 6.46
N GLU A 130 -13.03 16.49 5.21
CA GLU A 130 -13.60 17.78 4.84
C GLU A 130 -14.72 17.58 3.82
N GLY A 131 -15.96 17.62 4.31
CA GLY A 131 -17.14 17.36 3.49
C GLY A 131 -17.12 15.94 2.90
N SER A 132 -17.03 15.83 1.58
CA SER A 132 -16.96 14.57 0.84
C SER A 132 -15.52 14.14 0.50
N LYS A 133 -14.52 14.82 1.05
CA LYS A 133 -13.10 14.59 0.78
C LYS A 133 -12.37 14.07 2.02
N ARG A 134 -11.35 13.27 1.76
CA ARG A 134 -10.25 12.98 2.69
C ARG A 134 -9.07 13.82 2.24
N VAL A 135 -8.73 14.81 3.03
CA VAL A 135 -7.56 15.68 2.79
C VAL A 135 -6.38 15.05 3.52
N ILE A 136 -5.31 14.79 2.79
CA ILE A 136 -4.06 14.19 3.30
C ILE A 136 -2.94 15.17 3.00
N GLU A 137 -2.35 15.74 4.05
CA GLU A 137 -1.21 16.64 3.98
C GLU A 137 0.01 15.94 4.56
N PHE A 138 1.12 15.90 3.82
CA PHE A 138 2.35 15.24 4.28
C PHE A 138 3.58 15.83 3.60
N ASP A 139 4.73 15.66 4.23
CA ASP A 139 6.00 16.18 3.75
C ASP A 139 6.96 15.11 3.22
N ASP A 140 6.48 13.86 3.11
CA ASP A 140 7.17 12.74 2.52
C ASP A 140 8.44 12.30 3.27
N LEU A 141 8.50 12.63 4.55
CA LEU A 141 9.48 12.14 5.48
C LEU A 141 8.79 11.19 6.49
N PRO A 142 9.43 10.08 6.88
CA PRO A 142 8.80 9.10 7.73
C PRO A 142 8.52 9.65 9.14
N VAL A 143 7.25 9.54 9.61
CA VAL A 143 6.81 10.07 10.91
C VAL A 143 6.98 9.08 12.05
N ASP A 144 7.19 7.80 11.79
CA ASP A 144 7.17 6.74 12.81
C ASP A 144 8.39 5.79 12.76
N HIS A 145 9.32 6.01 11.83
CA HIS A 145 10.53 5.22 11.71
C HIS A 145 11.73 6.08 11.25
N THR A 146 12.92 5.47 11.19
CA THR A 146 14.14 6.10 10.66
C THR A 146 14.38 5.64 9.24
N SER A 147 14.92 6.52 8.39
CA SER A 147 15.44 6.15 7.08
C SER A 147 16.90 5.67 7.15
N GLY A 148 17.38 5.05 6.08
CA GLY A 148 18.80 4.85 5.82
C GLY A 148 19.54 6.17 5.58
N THR A 149 20.86 6.08 5.40
CA THR A 149 21.69 7.23 5.04
C THR A 149 21.81 7.34 3.52
N PHE A 150 21.20 8.36 2.95
CA PHE A 150 21.29 8.69 1.52
C PHE A 150 21.94 10.06 1.31
N PRO A 151 22.71 10.23 0.22
CA PRO A 151 23.10 9.25 -0.82
C PRO A 151 23.80 8.03 -0.25
N ILE A 152 23.70 6.88 -0.95
CA ILE A 152 24.42 5.66 -0.52
C ILE A 152 25.92 5.93 -0.56
N GLN A 153 26.58 5.82 0.59
CA GLN A 153 27.99 6.09 0.72
C GLN A 153 28.82 4.97 0.08
N SER A 154 29.97 5.30 -0.52
CA SER A 154 30.88 4.30 -1.14
C SER A 154 31.43 3.27 -0.14
N THR A 155 31.36 3.55 1.15
CA THR A 155 31.73 2.65 2.24
C THR A 155 30.60 1.73 2.68
N ASP A 156 29.36 1.99 2.24
CA ASP A 156 28.21 1.15 2.53
C ASP A 156 28.28 -0.13 1.66
N PRO A 157 28.08 -1.33 2.23
CA PRO A 157 28.00 -2.56 1.45
C PRO A 157 26.94 -2.54 0.35
N ALA A 158 25.87 -1.76 0.49
CA ALA A 158 24.83 -1.55 -0.50
C ALA A 158 25.35 -0.91 -1.80
N TYR A 159 26.38 -0.06 -1.70
CA TYR A 159 26.97 0.70 -2.82
C TYR A 159 27.47 -0.18 -3.97
N LYS A 160 27.82 -1.43 -3.65
CA LYS A 160 28.22 -2.42 -4.67
C LYS A 160 27.08 -2.71 -5.65
N TYR A 161 25.85 -2.67 -5.19
CA TYR A 161 24.67 -3.09 -5.94
C TYR A 161 23.84 -1.91 -6.42
N ASP A 162 23.75 -0.88 -5.60
CA ASP A 162 22.98 0.32 -5.88
C ASP A 162 23.79 1.57 -5.50
N GLN A 163 23.92 2.50 -6.43
CA GLN A 163 24.68 3.75 -6.24
C GLN A 163 23.73 4.94 -6.23
N ASN A 164 22.59 4.80 -5.55
CA ASN A 164 21.61 5.88 -5.42
C ASN A 164 22.27 7.13 -4.82
N GLY A 165 22.40 8.17 -5.66
CA GLY A 165 23.03 9.44 -5.34
C GLY A 165 22.07 10.52 -4.85
N ASN A 166 20.77 10.19 -4.72
CA ASN A 166 19.73 11.14 -4.35
C ASN A 166 19.68 11.35 -2.84
N HIS A 167 19.09 12.47 -2.41
CA HIS A 167 18.88 12.81 -0.99
C HIS A 167 17.40 12.60 -0.62
N LEU A 168 17.10 12.57 0.65
CA LEU A 168 15.74 12.79 1.13
C LEU A 168 15.57 14.28 1.37
N ALA A 169 14.50 14.85 0.81
CA ALA A 169 14.14 16.24 1.07
C ALA A 169 12.66 16.34 1.40
N LYS A 170 12.35 17.28 2.29
CA LYS A 170 10.98 17.63 2.63
C LYS A 170 10.22 18.06 1.39
N GLN A 171 9.09 17.42 1.13
CA GLN A 171 8.18 17.71 0.05
C GLN A 171 6.95 18.49 0.56
N THR A 172 6.03 18.80 -0.33
CA THR A 172 4.71 19.33 0.04
C THR A 172 3.66 18.62 -0.78
N PHE A 173 2.94 17.70 -0.13
CA PHE A 173 1.80 17.01 -0.71
C PHE A 173 0.52 17.43 0.00
N ASP A 174 -0.48 17.78 -0.79
CA ASP A 174 -1.85 18.12 -0.35
C ASP A 174 -2.81 17.40 -1.30
N TRP A 175 -3.35 16.28 -0.84
CA TRP A 175 -4.23 15.41 -1.64
C TRP A 175 -5.65 15.40 -1.12
N SER A 176 -6.59 15.75 -1.99
CA SER A 176 -8.02 15.72 -1.72
C SER A 176 -8.68 14.50 -2.34
N LEU A 177 -8.59 13.37 -1.69
CA LEU A 177 -9.16 12.09 -2.14
C LEU A 177 -10.67 12.01 -1.90
N PRO A 178 -11.44 11.24 -2.70
CA PRO A 178 -12.84 10.98 -2.39
C PRO A 178 -12.98 10.20 -1.07
N LEU A 179 -13.79 10.71 -0.13
CA LEU A 179 -14.06 10.03 1.15
C LEU A 179 -14.78 8.69 0.95
N ASN A 180 -15.65 8.63 -0.04
CA ASN A 180 -16.41 7.45 -0.44
C ASN A 180 -16.13 7.13 -1.91
N PRO A 181 -14.98 6.50 -2.22
CA PRO A 181 -14.58 6.18 -3.57
C PRO A 181 -15.57 5.24 -4.24
N LYS A 182 -15.68 5.33 -5.56
CA LYS A 182 -16.54 4.49 -6.38
C LYS A 182 -15.74 3.85 -7.49
N PRO A 183 -16.10 2.63 -7.91
CA PRO A 183 -15.47 2.00 -9.07
C PRO A 183 -15.57 2.92 -10.29
N ALA A 184 -14.46 3.07 -11.01
CA ALA A 184 -14.47 3.67 -12.32
C ALA A 184 -15.18 2.76 -13.34
N ARG A 185 -15.62 3.32 -14.45
CA ARG A 185 -16.23 2.50 -15.52
C ARG A 185 -15.26 1.45 -16.07
N LYS A 186 -13.98 1.76 -16.04
CA LYS A 186 -12.86 0.87 -16.34
C LYS A 186 -11.72 1.19 -15.40
N PRO A 187 -10.97 0.22 -14.91
CA PRO A 187 -9.72 0.48 -14.21
C PRO A 187 -8.75 1.29 -15.08
N SER A 188 -7.82 1.98 -14.46
CA SER A 188 -6.81 2.76 -15.16
C SER A 188 -5.40 2.42 -14.67
N CYS A 189 -4.42 2.67 -15.54
CA CYS A 189 -3.02 2.39 -15.27
C CYS A 189 -2.46 3.26 -14.13
N THR A 190 -1.35 2.80 -13.54
CA THR A 190 -0.57 3.54 -12.53
C THR A 190 0.49 4.41 -13.20
N PRO A 191 0.75 5.64 -12.73
CA PRO A 191 1.80 6.52 -13.25
C PRO A 191 3.21 6.05 -12.85
N GLY A 192 4.24 6.71 -13.36
CA GLY A 192 5.65 6.54 -12.95
C GLY A 192 6.05 7.34 -11.71
N GLY A 193 5.08 7.89 -10.96
CA GLY A 193 5.27 8.62 -9.72
C GLY A 193 4.37 8.07 -8.62
N PRO A 194 4.00 8.86 -7.61
CA PRO A 194 3.15 8.42 -6.52
C PRO A 194 1.83 7.81 -7.00
N ILE A 195 1.46 6.69 -6.42
CA ILE A 195 0.16 6.01 -6.61
C ILE A 195 -0.69 6.04 -5.35
N GLY A 196 -0.10 6.45 -4.23
CA GLY A 196 -0.73 6.53 -2.93
C GLY A 196 0.21 7.06 -1.86
N VAL A 197 -0.23 7.00 -0.61
CA VAL A 197 0.55 7.33 0.58
C VAL A 197 0.26 6.29 1.66
N LEU A 198 1.28 5.91 2.42
CA LEU A 198 1.15 5.01 3.57
C LEU A 198 0.98 5.79 4.88
N ASP A 199 0.62 5.10 5.96
CA ASP A 199 0.33 5.71 7.26
C ASP A 199 1.57 6.18 8.03
N ASP A 200 2.77 5.91 7.50
CA ASP A 200 4.04 6.47 7.92
C ASP A 200 4.35 7.85 7.32
N GLY A 201 3.45 8.39 6.46
CA GLY A 201 3.62 9.69 5.82
C GLY A 201 4.50 9.69 4.58
N VAL A 202 4.78 8.53 4.01
CA VAL A 202 5.66 8.34 2.85
C VAL A 202 4.86 7.97 1.60
N ALA A 203 5.26 8.53 0.46
CA ALA A 203 4.63 8.24 -0.83
C ALA A 203 4.83 6.77 -1.23
N LEU A 204 3.78 6.16 -1.75
CA LEU A 204 3.82 4.83 -2.35
C LEU A 204 3.89 4.97 -3.86
N PHE A 205 4.86 4.33 -4.49
CA PHE A 205 5.00 4.19 -5.93
C PHE A 205 4.52 2.79 -6.37
N ASN A 206 4.35 2.58 -7.68
CA ASN A 206 4.09 1.24 -8.18
C ASN A 206 5.35 0.35 -8.06
N ALA A 207 5.20 -0.95 -8.27
CA ALA A 207 6.26 -1.94 -8.05
C ALA A 207 7.39 -1.93 -9.10
N LEU A 208 7.45 -0.93 -9.98
CA LEU A 208 8.46 -0.84 -11.05
C LEU A 208 9.59 0.11 -10.68
N ASP A 209 10.82 -0.31 -10.94
CA ASP A 209 12.00 0.55 -10.90
C ASP A 209 12.12 1.42 -12.17
N GLY A 210 13.15 2.26 -12.24
CA GLY A 210 13.43 3.13 -13.38
C GLY A 210 13.78 2.40 -14.68
N GLU A 211 13.96 1.08 -14.65
CA GLU A 211 14.20 0.19 -15.79
C GLU A 211 13.00 -0.68 -16.13
N GLY A 212 11.91 -0.58 -15.38
CA GLY A 212 10.68 -1.36 -15.57
C GLY A 212 10.78 -2.79 -15.02
N ARG A 213 11.71 -3.03 -14.09
CA ARG A 213 11.90 -4.29 -13.37
C ARG A 213 11.18 -4.24 -12.03
N ASP A 214 11.19 -5.36 -11.31
CA ASP A 214 10.71 -5.48 -9.94
C ASP A 214 11.56 -4.63 -8.98
N ALA A 215 11.07 -3.46 -8.58
CA ALA A 215 11.77 -2.53 -7.69
C ALA A 215 12.10 -3.17 -6.33
N GLY A 216 11.16 -3.95 -5.76
CA GLY A 216 11.36 -4.67 -4.51
C GLY A 216 12.54 -5.62 -4.55
N ALA A 217 12.85 -6.21 -5.71
CA ALA A 217 13.98 -7.12 -5.88
C ALA A 217 15.28 -6.39 -6.26
N HIS A 218 15.23 -5.42 -7.18
CA HIS A 218 16.43 -4.85 -7.82
C HIS A 218 17.01 -3.63 -7.11
N GLU A 219 16.18 -2.74 -6.58
CA GLU A 219 16.65 -1.54 -5.88
C GLU A 219 17.07 -1.87 -4.45
N VAL A 220 18.17 -1.25 -3.96
CA VAL A 220 18.55 -1.43 -2.56
C VAL A 220 17.91 -0.34 -1.72
N LEU A 221 16.93 -0.76 -0.96
CA LEU A 221 16.14 0.08 -0.07
C LEU A 221 16.77 0.10 1.34
N ASP A 222 16.34 0.99 2.20
CA ASP A 222 16.72 0.96 3.61
C ASP A 222 15.96 -0.11 4.41
N ALA A 223 16.19 -0.18 5.70
CA ALA A 223 15.62 -1.21 6.57
C ALA A 223 14.08 -1.11 6.71
N CYS A 224 13.48 0.02 6.34
CA CYS A 224 12.03 0.18 6.27
C CYS A 224 11.47 0.07 4.84
N GLY A 225 12.31 -0.23 3.84
CA GLY A 225 11.86 -0.45 2.47
C GLY A 225 11.64 0.83 1.67
N GLY A 226 12.38 1.90 1.99
CA GLY A 226 12.30 3.16 1.27
C GLY A 226 13.62 3.60 0.67
N HIS A 227 13.54 4.48 -0.33
CA HIS A 227 14.68 5.15 -0.94
C HIS A 227 14.25 6.45 -1.66
N PRO A 228 15.18 7.42 -1.87
CA PRO A 228 14.88 8.63 -2.62
C PRO A 228 15.03 8.45 -4.12
N ASN A 229 14.19 9.15 -4.91
CA ASN A 229 14.30 9.28 -6.36
C ASN A 229 15.09 10.56 -6.75
N PRO A 230 15.32 10.84 -8.06
CA PRO A 230 16.01 12.05 -8.52
C PRO A 230 15.32 13.38 -8.20
N ALA A 231 14.07 13.36 -7.73
CA ALA A 231 13.37 14.54 -7.21
C ALA A 231 13.45 14.65 -5.68
N ASP A 232 14.34 13.89 -5.05
CA ASP A 232 14.52 13.79 -3.60
C ASP A 232 13.25 13.36 -2.83
N ILE A 233 12.33 12.68 -3.51
CA ILE A 233 11.12 12.08 -2.95
C ILE A 233 11.49 10.73 -2.36
N TYR A 234 11.37 10.58 -1.04
CA TYR A 234 11.52 9.28 -0.36
C TYR A 234 10.25 8.46 -0.54
N HIS A 235 10.33 7.23 -1.00
CA HIS A 235 9.13 6.44 -1.35
C HIS A 235 9.32 4.95 -1.15
N HIS A 236 8.19 4.25 -1.10
CA HIS A 236 8.10 2.79 -1.06
C HIS A 236 7.56 2.24 -2.36
N HIS A 237 7.94 1.01 -2.73
CA HIS A 237 7.39 0.26 -3.87
C HIS A 237 6.51 -0.92 -3.42
N ASP A 238 6.66 -1.34 -2.18
CA ASP A 238 5.96 -2.45 -1.53
C ASP A 238 5.41 -2.04 -0.16
N ILE A 239 4.94 -3.00 0.63
CA ILE A 239 4.56 -2.75 2.01
C ILE A 239 5.80 -2.76 2.92
N PRO A 240 6.15 -1.62 3.54
CA PRO A 240 7.34 -1.53 4.37
C PRO A 240 7.38 -2.55 5.50
N PRO A 241 8.52 -3.22 5.73
CA PRO A 241 8.67 -4.16 6.84
C PRO A 241 8.36 -3.55 8.20
N CYS A 242 8.61 -2.25 8.40
CA CYS A 242 8.30 -1.54 9.64
C CYS A 242 6.78 -1.38 9.85
N ILE A 243 6.00 -1.12 8.80
CA ILE A 243 4.52 -1.11 8.86
C ILE A 243 3.99 -2.53 9.04
N LEU A 244 4.50 -3.48 8.27
CA LEU A 244 4.06 -4.86 8.33
C LEU A 244 4.23 -5.47 9.73
N ARG A 245 5.31 -5.16 10.44
CA ARG A 245 5.55 -5.61 11.82
C ARG A 245 4.57 -5.03 12.85
N GLN A 246 3.97 -3.88 12.58
CA GLN A 246 2.97 -3.26 13.47
C GLN A 246 1.60 -3.93 13.37
N VAL A 247 1.34 -4.70 12.30
CA VAL A 247 0.05 -5.39 12.12
C VAL A 247 0.10 -6.75 12.80
N ARG A 248 -0.80 -6.96 13.78
CA ARG A 248 -0.88 -8.22 14.52
C ARG A 248 -1.47 -9.33 13.66
N ASP A 249 -1.03 -10.57 13.90
CA ASP A 249 -1.60 -11.75 13.28
C ASP A 249 -3.10 -11.87 13.60
N GLY A 250 -3.85 -12.38 12.65
CA GLY A 250 -5.31 -12.49 12.74
C GLY A 250 -6.06 -11.15 12.61
N THR A 251 -5.39 -10.07 12.17
CA THR A 251 -6.01 -8.75 12.04
C THR A 251 -5.92 -8.17 10.64
N THR A 252 -6.81 -7.22 10.36
CA THR A 252 -6.80 -6.39 9.15
C THR A 252 -6.61 -4.94 9.58
N LYS A 253 -5.59 -4.26 9.04
CA LYS A 253 -5.27 -2.85 9.32
C LYS A 253 -5.23 -2.04 8.02
N LEU A 254 -5.91 -0.90 8.01
CA LEU A 254 -5.71 0.15 7.00
C LEU A 254 -4.30 0.74 7.21
N VAL A 255 -3.49 0.76 6.16
CA VAL A 255 -2.10 1.22 6.20
C VAL A 255 -1.80 2.33 5.20
N GLY A 256 -2.80 2.77 4.44
CA GLY A 256 -2.62 3.86 3.49
C GLY A 256 -3.81 4.07 2.58
N TYR A 257 -3.64 4.97 1.63
CA TYR A 257 -4.66 5.33 0.65
C TYR A 257 -4.06 5.45 -0.74
N ALA A 258 -4.69 4.82 -1.72
CA ALA A 258 -4.37 5.02 -3.13
C ALA A 258 -4.96 6.34 -3.66
N LEU A 259 -4.42 6.87 -4.76
CA LEU A 259 -4.86 8.15 -5.34
C LEU A 259 -6.32 8.15 -5.82
N ASP A 260 -6.96 7.01 -5.99
CA ASP A 260 -8.38 6.87 -6.29
C ASP A 260 -9.28 6.91 -5.04
N GLY A 261 -8.68 7.04 -3.87
CA GLY A 261 -9.35 7.17 -2.57
C GLY A 261 -9.65 5.86 -1.86
N TYR A 262 -9.40 4.70 -2.47
CA TYR A 262 -9.54 3.42 -1.79
C TYR A 262 -8.41 3.19 -0.79
N GLY A 263 -8.73 2.49 0.29
CA GLY A 263 -7.75 2.11 1.30
C GLY A 263 -6.84 0.98 0.85
N ILE A 264 -5.60 1.01 1.33
CA ILE A 264 -4.63 -0.07 1.22
C ILE A 264 -4.56 -0.77 2.56
N TYR A 265 -4.73 -2.08 2.59
CA TYR A 265 -4.81 -2.86 3.83
C TYR A 265 -3.77 -3.95 3.87
N VAL A 266 -3.22 -4.16 5.07
CA VAL A 266 -2.55 -5.40 5.43
C VAL A 266 -3.58 -6.33 6.06
N VAL A 267 -3.71 -7.53 5.51
CA VAL A 267 -4.61 -8.58 6.00
C VAL A 267 -3.75 -9.75 6.45
N LYS A 268 -3.62 -9.97 7.74
CA LYS A 268 -2.89 -11.13 8.29
C LYS A 268 -3.83 -12.20 8.77
N SER A 269 -3.63 -13.42 8.33
CA SER A 269 -4.27 -14.60 8.89
C SER A 269 -3.83 -14.87 10.34
N ALA A 270 -4.47 -15.80 11.03
CA ALA A 270 -4.14 -16.13 12.41
C ALA A 270 -2.71 -16.66 12.62
N ASN A 271 -2.08 -17.16 11.55
CA ASN A 271 -0.67 -17.61 11.56
C ASN A 271 0.29 -16.60 10.91
N GLY A 272 -0.16 -15.35 10.70
CA GLY A 272 0.67 -14.26 10.18
C GLY A 272 0.87 -14.23 8.66
N THR A 273 0.25 -15.15 7.91
CA THR A 273 0.38 -15.18 6.45
C THR A 273 -0.44 -14.07 5.80
N LEU A 274 0.10 -13.50 4.71
CA LEU A 274 -0.59 -12.55 3.85
C LEU A 274 -1.34 -13.28 2.73
N PRO A 275 -2.37 -12.65 2.13
CA PRO A 275 -2.97 -13.12 0.87
C PRO A 275 -1.95 -13.18 -0.26
N THR A 276 -2.35 -13.85 -1.33
CA THR A 276 -1.59 -13.97 -2.59
C THR A 276 -2.40 -13.39 -3.74
N ASN A 277 -1.78 -13.25 -4.91
CA ASN A 277 -2.47 -12.82 -6.13
C ASN A 277 -3.69 -13.68 -6.49
N THR A 278 -3.72 -14.95 -6.04
CA THR A 278 -4.88 -15.84 -6.28
C THR A 278 -6.14 -15.44 -5.50
N ASP A 279 -5.97 -14.63 -4.46
CA ASP A 279 -7.06 -14.14 -3.60
C ASP A 279 -7.58 -12.76 -4.06
N LEU A 280 -6.93 -12.14 -5.07
CA LEU A 280 -7.12 -10.75 -5.45
C LEU A 280 -7.54 -10.60 -6.92
N ASP A 281 -8.09 -9.43 -7.24
CA ASP A 281 -8.48 -9.08 -8.61
C ASP A 281 -7.30 -8.53 -9.44
N SER A 282 -7.60 -8.09 -10.66
CA SER A 282 -6.59 -7.56 -11.58
C SER A 282 -5.97 -6.23 -11.16
N CYS A 283 -6.53 -5.53 -10.19
CA CYS A 283 -5.97 -4.31 -9.61
C CYS A 283 -5.29 -4.56 -8.26
N HIS A 284 -5.14 -5.83 -7.85
CA HIS A 284 -4.54 -6.24 -6.58
C HIS A 284 -5.40 -5.87 -5.37
N GLY A 285 -6.71 -5.99 -5.50
CA GLY A 285 -7.68 -5.68 -4.46
C GLY A 285 -8.79 -6.73 -4.35
N THR A 286 -9.65 -6.51 -3.39
CA THR A 286 -10.83 -7.36 -3.14
C THR A 286 -11.95 -6.54 -2.51
N THR A 287 -13.16 -7.12 -2.44
CA THR A 287 -14.29 -6.52 -1.73
C THR A 287 -14.65 -7.36 -0.52
N SER A 288 -14.33 -6.87 0.65
CA SER A 288 -14.64 -7.55 1.92
C SER A 288 -15.11 -6.56 2.99
N VAL A 289 -15.44 -7.07 4.18
CA VAL A 289 -15.84 -6.25 5.31
C VAL A 289 -14.59 -5.81 6.07
N VAL A 290 -14.29 -4.53 5.99
CA VAL A 290 -13.18 -3.88 6.71
C VAL A 290 -13.69 -2.71 7.55
N GLU A 291 -12.84 -2.18 8.40
CA GLU A 291 -13.10 -0.90 9.06
C GLU A 291 -12.79 0.24 8.09
N TRP A 292 -13.79 1.07 7.80
CA TRP A 292 -13.70 2.20 6.89
C TRP A 292 -14.47 3.38 7.43
N ASN A 293 -13.82 4.54 7.58
CA ASN A 293 -14.41 5.76 8.16
C ASN A 293 -15.06 5.51 9.53
N GLY A 294 -14.39 4.72 10.39
CA GLY A 294 -14.86 4.38 11.74
C GLY A 294 -16.04 3.40 11.80
N LYS A 295 -16.33 2.70 10.69
CA LYS A 295 -17.43 1.71 10.62
C LYS A 295 -17.00 0.45 9.89
N ARG A 296 -17.47 -0.68 10.35
CA ARG A 296 -17.34 -1.94 9.61
C ARG A 296 -18.32 -1.94 8.44
N GLN A 297 -17.79 -2.02 7.21
CA GLN A 297 -18.60 -2.05 6.02
C GLN A 297 -17.93 -2.85 4.89
N ARG A 298 -18.74 -3.36 3.99
CA ARG A 298 -18.26 -4.06 2.79
C ARG A 298 -17.88 -3.04 1.73
N ILE A 299 -16.58 -2.94 1.44
CA ILE A 299 -16.03 -2.00 0.46
C ILE A 299 -14.86 -2.65 -0.29
N TYR A 300 -14.64 -2.23 -1.53
CA TYR A 300 -13.42 -2.56 -2.25
C TYR A 300 -12.21 -1.92 -1.56
N HIS A 301 -11.09 -2.63 -1.52
CA HIS A 301 -9.84 -2.13 -1.01
C HIS A 301 -8.67 -2.89 -1.63
N TYR A 302 -7.52 -2.24 -1.72
CA TYR A 302 -6.27 -2.88 -2.10
C TYR A 302 -5.71 -3.67 -0.93
N VAL A 303 -4.96 -4.72 -1.24
CA VAL A 303 -4.40 -5.61 -0.23
C VAL A 303 -2.90 -5.76 -0.45
N ALA A 304 -2.12 -5.48 0.59
CA ALA A 304 -0.68 -5.68 0.56
C ALA A 304 -0.33 -7.18 0.61
N THR A 305 0.59 -7.59 -0.25
CA THR A 305 1.13 -8.96 -0.32
C THR A 305 2.65 -8.96 -0.32
N LEU A 306 3.28 -10.12 -0.16
CA LEU A 306 4.73 -10.28 -0.36
C LEU A 306 5.10 -10.51 -1.83
N GLU A 307 4.14 -10.81 -2.69
CA GLU A 307 4.42 -11.02 -4.11
C GLU A 307 4.03 -9.80 -4.95
N TYR A 308 4.76 -9.62 -6.04
CA TYR A 308 4.50 -8.58 -7.03
C TYR A 308 3.04 -8.61 -7.53
N PRO A 309 2.34 -7.48 -7.69
CA PRO A 309 2.81 -6.09 -7.59
C PRO A 309 2.71 -5.47 -6.18
N TYR A 310 2.76 -6.23 -5.14
CA TYR A 310 2.85 -5.87 -3.71
C TYR A 310 1.65 -5.10 -3.14
N THR A 311 1.10 -4.10 -3.85
CA THR A 311 0.06 -3.21 -3.31
C THR A 311 -1.02 -2.89 -4.35
N VAL A 312 -0.75 -2.02 -5.33
CA VAL A 312 -1.72 -1.52 -6.32
C VAL A 312 -1.26 -1.87 -7.71
N GLY A 313 -1.95 -2.79 -8.37
CA GLY A 313 -1.65 -3.19 -9.76
C GLY A 313 -2.25 -2.25 -10.79
N CYS A 314 -3.41 -1.64 -10.51
CA CYS A 314 -4.09 -0.61 -11.30
C CYS A 314 -5.09 0.14 -10.41
N PHE A 315 -5.57 1.31 -10.83
CA PHE A 315 -6.62 2.00 -10.10
C PHE A 315 -8.00 1.44 -10.42
N HIS A 316 -8.69 0.98 -9.37
CA HIS A 316 -10.08 0.51 -9.45
C HIS A 316 -11.09 1.65 -9.55
N GLY A 317 -10.80 2.77 -8.88
CA GLY A 317 -11.55 4.00 -8.95
C GLY A 317 -10.93 5.01 -9.93
N THR A 318 -11.42 6.24 -9.91
CA THR A 318 -10.83 7.34 -10.67
C THR A 318 -9.80 8.07 -9.80
N PRO A 319 -8.50 7.98 -10.12
CA PRO A 319 -7.47 8.66 -9.32
C PRO A 319 -7.56 10.17 -9.47
N ILE A 320 -7.12 10.91 -8.45
CA ILE A 320 -6.94 12.36 -8.55
C ILE A 320 -5.86 12.64 -9.61
N GLY A 321 -6.02 13.74 -10.37
CA GLY A 321 -5.10 14.09 -11.47
C GLY A 321 -5.36 13.37 -12.80
N ALA A 322 -6.34 12.44 -12.91
CA ALA A 322 -6.66 11.72 -14.13
C ALA A 322 -7.30 12.59 -15.25
N GLY A 323 -7.51 13.87 -15.01
CA GLY A 323 -8.16 14.82 -15.94
C GLY A 323 -7.19 15.67 -16.77
N GLY A 324 -6.09 15.10 -17.31
CA GLY A 324 -5.28 15.77 -18.35
C GLY A 324 -4.32 16.87 -17.87
N GLY A 325 -3.81 16.77 -16.65
CA GLY A 325 -2.69 17.57 -16.16
C GLY A 325 -1.69 16.64 -15.50
N SER A 326 -0.41 16.99 -15.51
CA SER A 326 0.66 16.32 -14.76
C SER A 326 0.11 15.80 -13.44
N GLY A 327 0.40 14.53 -13.08
CA GLY A 327 0.03 13.97 -11.78
C GLY A 327 0.41 14.92 -10.65
N PRO A 328 -0.07 14.73 -9.40
CA PRO A 328 0.22 15.65 -8.32
C PRO A 328 1.73 15.88 -8.23
N SER A 329 2.16 17.03 -8.75
CA SER A 329 3.55 17.47 -8.67
C SER A 329 3.79 17.81 -7.21
N GLY A 330 4.70 17.11 -6.54
CA GLY A 330 5.37 17.72 -5.43
C GLY A 330 5.98 19.03 -5.92
N SER A 331 5.60 20.17 -5.39
CA SER A 331 6.24 21.44 -5.68
C SER A 331 7.60 21.47 -4.97
N GLY A 332 8.58 20.78 -5.57
CA GLY A 332 9.98 20.99 -5.21
C GLY A 332 10.40 22.38 -5.71
N PRO A 333 11.27 23.12 -5.00
CA PRO A 333 11.85 24.34 -5.51
C PRO A 333 12.61 24.05 -6.79
N GLY A 334 12.20 24.69 -7.89
CA GLY A 334 12.79 24.54 -9.22
C GLY A 334 14.27 24.90 -9.19
N GLY A 335 15.15 23.91 -9.08
CA GLY A 335 16.55 23.99 -9.31
C GLY A 335 16.88 23.37 -10.66
N GLY A 336 17.00 24.22 -11.71
CA GLY A 336 17.62 23.79 -12.97
C GLY A 336 19.08 23.41 -12.71
N PRO A 337 19.64 22.43 -13.47
CA PRO A 337 21.01 22.00 -13.28
C PRO A 337 21.97 23.18 -13.55
N PRO A 338 23.00 23.43 -12.71
CA PRO A 338 24.08 24.31 -13.09
C PRO A 338 24.90 23.63 -14.19
N GLY A 339 24.89 24.21 -15.36
CA GLY A 339 25.80 23.85 -16.44
C GLY A 339 27.24 24.07 -16.02
N GLY A 340 27.93 23.00 -15.60
CA GLY A 340 29.36 22.97 -15.37
C GLY A 340 30.03 22.24 -16.51
N GLY A 341 30.54 22.99 -17.49
CA GLY A 341 31.50 22.47 -18.49
C GLY A 341 32.82 22.12 -17.80
N PRO A 342 33.56 21.10 -18.34
CA PRO A 342 34.85 20.73 -17.78
C PRO A 342 35.89 21.84 -18.03
N PRO A 343 36.84 22.09 -17.12
CA PRO A 343 37.93 22.98 -17.37
C PRO A 343 38.88 22.38 -18.45
N ALA A 344 39.24 23.19 -19.41
CA ALA A 344 40.26 22.85 -20.40
C ALA A 344 41.64 22.71 -19.72
N ALA A 345 42.48 21.84 -20.32
CA ALA A 345 43.79 21.38 -19.91
C ALA A 345 44.78 22.45 -19.42
#